data_e82e6f51b739827f01434ecd02bf7a54
#
_entry.id   e82e6f51b739827f01434ecd02bf7a54
#
_cell.length_a   1.000
_cell.length_b   1.000
_cell.length_c   1.000
_cell.angle_alpha   90.00
_cell.angle_beta   90.00
_cell.angle_gamma   90.00
#
_symmetry.space_group_name_H-M   'P 1'
#
loop_
_entity.id
_entity.type
_entity.pdbx_description
1 polymer ?
#
loop_
_entity_poly.entity_id
_entity_poly.type
_entity_poly.pdbx_seq_one_letter_code
_entity_poly.pdbx_strand_id
1 'polypeptide(L)'
;WEVTALRCFVKALSLVLALCSVTVADARELGTDFRLFAGRDAVARFALEDLTGKKRTLADYSDRVLVVNFWASWCSSCMAEFPTLQVMRAELAGERFELLAVNVGEDRLTAKRFLDGLIPGFSFPVLLDENMLTTRQWRVRALPTSFIVDPQGRIAFFAEGGRNFASPEVVDRLRTLMPTNQAEAPAAGRDDD
;
A
#
# COMPACT_ATOMS: atom_id res chain seq x y z
N TRP A 1 58.99 7.34 15.15
CA TRP A 1 58.00 6.28 15.47
C TRP A 1 56.56 6.80 15.58
N GLU A 2 56.35 8.06 15.90
CA GLU A 2 54.98 8.61 16.07
C GLU A 2 54.27 8.89 14.74
N VAL A 3 54.95 9.17 13.66
CA VAL A 3 54.33 9.53 12.36
C VAL A 3 53.73 8.29 11.65
N THR A 4 54.23 7.09 11.94
CA THR A 4 53.74 5.85 11.32
C THR A 4 52.43 5.37 11.95
N ALA A 5 52.23 5.58 13.24
CA ALA A 5 51.03 5.22 13.97
C ALA A 5 49.80 6.08 13.55
N LEU A 6 50.02 7.39 13.31
CA LEU A 6 48.99 8.31 12.88
C LEU A 6 48.46 7.98 11.46
N ARG A 7 49.34 7.54 10.55
CA ARG A 7 48.96 7.13 9.19
C ARG A 7 48.11 5.85 9.15
N CYS A 8 48.36 4.92 10.06
CA CYS A 8 47.53 3.72 10.19
C CYS A 8 46.15 4.02 10.74
N PHE A 9 46.03 4.96 11.70
CA PHE A 9 44.75 5.33 12.28
C PHE A 9 43.84 6.08 11.28
N VAL A 10 44.42 6.97 10.45
CA VAL A 10 43.66 7.71 9.44
C VAL A 10 43.18 6.76 8.32
N LYS A 11 43.96 5.75 7.93
CA LYS A 11 43.55 4.75 6.95
C LYS A 11 42.46 3.81 7.49
N ALA A 12 42.53 3.43 8.78
CA ALA A 12 41.50 2.61 9.40
C ALA A 12 40.16 3.37 9.54
N LEU A 13 40.21 4.65 9.87
CA LEU A 13 39.01 5.50 10.00
C LEU A 13 38.35 5.75 8.64
N SER A 14 39.12 5.90 7.55
CA SER A 14 38.59 6.04 6.19
C SER A 14 37.92 4.76 5.68
N LEU A 15 38.36 3.57 6.11
CA LEU A 15 37.77 2.30 5.72
C LEU A 15 36.46 2.02 6.45
N VAL A 16 36.28 2.51 7.67
CA VAL A 16 35.05 2.35 8.45
C VAL A 16 33.95 3.28 7.96
N LEU A 17 34.29 4.51 7.47
CA LEU A 17 33.30 5.40 6.87
C LEU A 17 32.81 4.91 5.50
N ALA A 18 33.55 4.09 4.80
CA ALA A 18 33.14 3.55 3.49
C ALA A 18 32.13 2.39 3.60
N LEU A 19 31.97 1.78 4.78
CA LEU A 19 31.08 0.64 5.00
C LEU A 19 29.68 1.02 5.51
N CYS A 20 29.43 2.30 5.80
CA CYS A 20 28.13 2.79 6.27
C CYS A 20 27.28 3.43 5.16
N SER A 21 27.64 3.19 3.88
CA SER A 21 26.80 3.54 2.74
C SER A 21 25.85 2.39 2.41
N VAL A 22 25.14 1.85 3.40
CA VAL A 22 24.03 0.94 3.14
C VAL A 22 22.87 1.78 2.60
N THR A 23 22.93 1.95 1.34
CA THR A 23 21.92 1.93 0.28
C THR A 23 20.46 2.24 0.73
N VAL A 24 20.12 3.52 0.68
CA VAL A 24 18.76 4.01 0.42
C VAL A 24 18.40 3.77 -1.08
N ALA A 25 18.96 2.72 -1.70
CA ALA A 25 18.86 2.49 -3.14
C ALA A 25 17.58 1.77 -3.57
N ASP A 26 16.93 1.04 -2.67
CA ASP A 26 15.81 0.17 -3.06
C ASP A 26 14.49 0.92 -3.35
N ALA A 27 14.26 2.07 -2.71
CA ALA A 27 13.03 2.83 -2.94
C ALA A 27 13.02 3.61 -4.28
N ARG A 28 14.17 3.77 -4.93
CA ARG A 28 14.29 4.49 -6.21
C ARG A 28 13.94 3.65 -7.44
N GLU A 29 13.88 2.34 -7.33
CA GLU A 29 13.50 1.44 -8.43
C GLU A 29 11.99 1.19 -8.51
N LEU A 30 11.23 1.56 -7.48
CA LEU A 30 9.77 1.42 -7.50
C LEU A 30 9.16 2.54 -8.33
N GLY A 31 8.36 2.17 -9.35
CA GLY A 31 7.64 3.13 -10.18
C GLY A 31 6.55 3.90 -9.40
N THR A 32 6.14 5.04 -9.92
CA THR A 32 5.00 5.82 -9.40
C THR A 32 3.80 5.79 -10.34
N ASP A 33 3.94 5.16 -11.51
CA ASP A 33 2.94 5.18 -12.57
C ASP A 33 1.75 4.29 -12.26
N PHE A 34 0.57 4.90 -12.25
CA PHE A 34 -0.71 4.23 -12.22
C PHE A 34 -1.44 4.47 -13.54
N ARG A 35 -1.99 3.39 -14.11
CA ARG A 35 -2.80 3.47 -15.32
C ARG A 35 -4.26 3.67 -14.97
N LEU A 36 -4.95 4.48 -15.77
CA LEU A 36 -6.41 4.55 -15.73
C LEU A 36 -6.99 3.16 -16.01
N PHE A 37 -7.94 2.74 -15.21
CA PHE A 37 -8.68 1.51 -15.49
C PHE A 37 -9.74 1.81 -16.57
N ALA A 38 -9.54 1.26 -17.76
CA ALA A 38 -10.49 1.38 -18.86
C ALA A 38 -11.67 0.42 -18.62
N GLY A 39 -12.64 0.81 -17.83
CA GLY A 39 -13.77 -0.03 -17.44
C GLY A 39 -14.33 0.39 -16.09
N ARG A 40 -14.53 1.70 -15.90
CA ARG A 40 -15.04 2.31 -14.67
C ARG A 40 -16.35 1.72 -14.13
N ASP A 41 -16.99 0.82 -14.87
CA ASP A 41 -18.28 0.24 -14.52
C ASP A 41 -18.16 -1.05 -13.69
N ALA A 42 -16.96 -1.56 -13.52
CA ALA A 42 -16.74 -2.81 -12.81
C ALA A 42 -16.38 -2.53 -11.34
N VAL A 43 -17.38 -2.44 -10.50
CA VAL A 43 -17.19 -2.64 -9.05
C VAL A 43 -16.91 -4.12 -8.84
N ALA A 44 -15.66 -4.47 -8.73
CA ALA A 44 -15.26 -5.80 -8.34
C ALA A 44 -15.61 -5.98 -6.86
N ARG A 45 -16.58 -6.80 -6.59
CA ARG A 45 -16.99 -7.16 -5.23
C ARG A 45 -16.02 -8.20 -4.68
N PHE A 46 -15.76 -8.14 -3.41
CA PHE A 46 -15.11 -9.23 -2.67
C PHE A 46 -15.85 -9.52 -1.37
N ALA A 47 -15.64 -10.74 -0.87
CA ALA A 47 -16.08 -11.16 0.46
C ALA A 47 -15.02 -12.13 0.97
N LEU A 48 -14.03 -11.61 1.69
CA LEU A 48 -12.84 -12.31 2.16
C LEU A 48 -12.78 -12.30 3.69
N GLU A 49 -12.14 -13.29 4.29
CA GLU A 49 -11.81 -13.26 5.71
C GLU A 49 -10.52 -12.50 5.95
N ASP A 50 -10.47 -11.77 7.05
CA ASP A 50 -9.21 -11.21 7.54
C ASP A 50 -8.45 -12.25 8.40
N LEU A 51 -7.25 -11.91 8.86
CA LEU A 51 -6.42 -12.79 9.69
C LEU A 51 -7.08 -13.19 11.01
N THR A 52 -8.12 -12.47 11.47
CA THR A 52 -8.89 -12.80 12.67
C THR A 52 -10.07 -13.74 12.39
N GLY A 53 -10.36 -14.01 11.12
CA GLY A 53 -11.53 -14.78 10.67
C GLY A 53 -12.79 -13.94 10.47
N LYS A 54 -12.71 -12.63 10.64
CA LYS A 54 -13.84 -11.76 10.36
C LYS A 54 -13.99 -11.55 8.86
N LYS A 55 -15.21 -11.79 8.36
CA LYS A 55 -15.55 -11.54 6.97
C LYS A 55 -15.57 -10.05 6.68
N ARG A 56 -14.91 -9.65 5.61
CA ARG A 56 -14.84 -8.28 5.10
C ARG A 56 -15.37 -8.24 3.67
N THR A 57 -16.09 -7.19 3.39
CA THR A 57 -16.67 -6.93 2.06
C THR A 57 -16.31 -5.53 1.61
N LEU A 58 -16.48 -5.24 0.33
CA LEU A 58 -16.26 -3.88 -0.18
C LEU A 58 -17.18 -2.85 0.51
N ALA A 59 -18.38 -3.26 0.88
CA ALA A 59 -19.35 -2.38 1.57
C ALA A 59 -18.89 -1.89 2.95
N ASP A 60 -18.00 -2.65 3.63
CA ASP A 60 -17.43 -2.25 4.93
C ASP A 60 -16.53 -1.00 4.83
N TYR A 61 -16.18 -0.62 3.60
CA TYR A 61 -15.27 0.47 3.28
C TYR A 61 -15.91 1.54 2.38
N SER A 62 -17.25 1.62 2.38
CA SER A 62 -17.97 2.65 1.64
C SER A 62 -17.50 4.06 2.04
N ASP A 63 -17.61 5.00 1.12
CA ASP A 63 -17.21 6.41 1.27
C ASP A 63 -15.70 6.64 1.51
N ARG A 64 -14.87 5.66 1.21
CA ARG A 64 -13.41 5.75 1.33
C ARG A 64 -12.74 5.50 0.00
N VAL A 65 -11.58 6.12 -0.20
CA VAL A 65 -10.63 5.68 -1.23
C VAL A 65 -9.92 4.45 -0.70
N LEU A 66 -9.88 3.37 -1.50
CA LEU A 66 -9.16 2.16 -1.14
C LEU A 66 -7.94 1.98 -2.04
N VAL A 67 -6.82 1.59 -1.43
CA VAL A 67 -5.74 0.90 -2.13
C VAL A 67 -5.89 -0.59 -1.82
N VAL A 68 -6.18 -1.39 -2.83
CA VAL A 68 -6.28 -2.86 -2.73
C VAL A 68 -5.05 -3.46 -3.38
N ASN A 69 -4.14 -3.96 -2.56
CA ASN A 69 -2.85 -4.49 -2.96
C ASN A 69 -2.85 -6.02 -2.89
N PHE A 70 -2.64 -6.68 -4.04
CA PHE A 70 -2.54 -8.13 -4.15
C PHE A 70 -1.09 -8.57 -3.99
N TRP A 71 -0.82 -9.49 -3.06
CA TRP A 71 0.51 -9.91 -2.68
C TRP A 71 0.55 -11.39 -2.25
N ALA A 72 1.76 -11.97 -2.14
CA ALA A 72 2.00 -13.27 -1.54
C ALA A 72 3.34 -13.29 -0.81
N SER A 73 3.54 -14.22 0.13
CA SER A 73 4.76 -14.31 0.94
C SER A 73 6.01 -14.61 0.12
N TRP A 74 5.88 -15.31 -0.98
CA TRP A 74 6.97 -15.65 -1.91
C TRP A 74 7.30 -14.54 -2.94
N CYS A 75 6.54 -13.42 -2.92
CA CYS A 75 6.71 -12.34 -3.89
C CYS A 75 7.71 -11.29 -3.36
N SER A 76 8.95 -11.35 -3.78
CA SER A 76 10.02 -10.44 -3.34
C SER A 76 9.74 -8.96 -3.67
N SER A 77 9.17 -8.67 -4.85
CA SER A 77 8.79 -7.31 -5.25
C SER A 77 7.63 -6.74 -4.40
N CYS A 78 6.74 -7.62 -3.89
CA CYS A 78 5.71 -7.21 -2.95
C CYS A 78 6.34 -6.74 -1.62
N MET A 79 7.37 -7.44 -1.16
CA MET A 79 8.07 -7.09 0.08
C MET A 79 8.79 -5.75 -0.03
N ALA A 80 9.35 -5.44 -1.20
CA ALA A 80 10.04 -4.17 -1.45
C ALA A 80 9.09 -2.96 -1.34
N GLU A 81 7.80 -3.10 -1.68
CA GLU A 81 6.84 -1.98 -1.60
C GLU A 81 6.16 -1.82 -0.22
N PHE A 82 6.15 -2.85 0.64
CA PHE A 82 5.47 -2.81 1.93
C PHE A 82 5.87 -1.64 2.83
N PRO A 83 7.16 -1.26 2.96
CA PRO A 83 7.55 -0.08 3.72
C PRO A 83 6.89 1.20 3.20
N THR A 84 6.75 1.33 1.88
CA THR A 84 6.15 2.52 1.26
C THR A 84 4.63 2.55 1.45
N LEU A 85 3.96 1.39 1.45
CA LEU A 85 2.56 1.25 1.80
C LEU A 85 2.28 1.66 3.25
N GLN A 86 3.18 1.32 4.19
CA GLN A 86 3.07 1.74 5.59
C GLN A 86 3.21 3.25 5.75
N VAL A 87 4.19 3.85 5.08
CA VAL A 87 4.38 5.30 5.11
C VAL A 87 3.15 6.02 4.56
N MET A 88 2.66 5.62 3.38
CA MET A 88 1.43 6.17 2.81
C MET A 88 0.24 6.06 3.76
N ARG A 89 0.04 4.87 4.35
CA ARG A 89 -1.08 4.66 5.29
C ARG A 89 -0.97 5.53 6.54
N ALA A 90 0.23 5.72 7.06
CA ALA A 90 0.48 6.60 8.19
C ALA A 90 0.22 8.07 7.83
N GLU A 91 0.62 8.50 6.64
CA GLU A 91 0.41 9.87 6.16
C GLU A 91 -1.07 10.19 5.92
N LEU A 92 -1.84 9.20 5.43
CA LEU A 92 -3.29 9.34 5.20
C LEU A 92 -4.14 8.96 6.43
N ALA A 93 -3.52 8.79 7.60
CA ALA A 93 -4.23 8.41 8.81
C ALA A 93 -5.26 9.49 9.21
N GLY A 94 -6.50 9.06 9.44
CA GLY A 94 -7.61 9.97 9.77
C GLY A 94 -8.35 10.53 8.55
N GLU A 95 -7.82 10.36 7.34
CA GLU A 95 -8.52 10.71 6.10
C GLU A 95 -9.52 9.60 5.70
N ARG A 96 -10.37 9.87 4.71
CA ARG A 96 -11.32 8.87 4.17
C ARG A 96 -10.61 7.89 3.24
N PHE A 97 -9.70 7.14 3.81
CA PHE A 97 -8.79 6.22 3.13
C PHE A 97 -8.69 4.89 3.88
N GLU A 98 -8.43 3.79 3.16
CA GLU A 98 -7.99 2.52 3.73
C GLU A 98 -7.08 1.77 2.75
N LEU A 99 -6.13 1.03 3.32
CA LEU A 99 -5.26 0.09 2.61
C LEU A 99 -5.67 -1.34 2.96
N LEU A 100 -5.97 -2.14 1.95
CA LEU A 100 -6.31 -3.55 2.07
C LEU A 100 -5.26 -4.39 1.35
N ALA A 101 -4.54 -5.24 2.07
CA ALA A 101 -3.60 -6.18 1.49
C ALA A 101 -4.29 -7.53 1.29
N VAL A 102 -4.51 -7.93 0.04
CA VAL A 102 -5.12 -9.21 -0.31
C VAL A 102 -4.02 -10.25 -0.54
N ASN A 103 -3.90 -11.20 0.36
CA ASN A 103 -2.99 -12.33 0.22
C ASN A 103 -3.58 -13.35 -0.75
N VAL A 104 -2.77 -13.79 -1.72
CA VAL A 104 -3.20 -14.58 -2.87
C VAL A 104 -2.75 -16.03 -2.73
N GLY A 105 -3.71 -16.95 -2.64
CA GLY A 105 -3.48 -18.39 -2.77
C GLY A 105 -2.78 -19.05 -1.58
N GLU A 106 -2.68 -18.37 -0.44
CA GLU A 106 -2.05 -18.89 0.77
C GLU A 106 -3.08 -19.00 1.89
N ASP A 107 -2.94 -20.00 2.74
CA ASP A 107 -3.77 -20.16 3.92
C ASP A 107 -3.41 -19.14 5.01
N ARG A 108 -4.33 -19.00 5.97
CA ARG A 108 -4.16 -18.06 7.09
C ARG A 108 -2.87 -18.29 7.87
N LEU A 109 -2.48 -19.53 8.08
CA LEU A 109 -1.31 -19.86 8.89
C LEU A 109 -0.02 -19.46 8.18
N THR A 110 0.06 -19.69 6.88
CA THR A 110 1.19 -19.31 6.02
C THR A 110 1.32 -17.78 5.98
N ALA A 111 0.24 -17.07 5.65
CA ALA A 111 0.22 -15.62 5.60
C ALA A 111 0.60 -15.00 6.97
N LYS A 112 0.00 -15.52 8.07
CA LYS A 112 0.29 -15.02 9.41
C LYS A 112 1.73 -15.26 9.83
N ARG A 113 2.28 -16.46 9.64
CA ARG A 113 3.68 -16.76 9.99
C ARG A 113 4.66 -15.85 9.27
N PHE A 114 4.38 -15.60 8.01
CA PHE A 114 5.19 -14.69 7.22
C PHE A 114 5.16 -13.27 7.79
N LEU A 115 3.98 -12.74 8.07
CA LEU A 115 3.80 -11.38 8.61
C LEU A 115 4.39 -11.23 10.03
N ASP A 116 4.27 -12.25 10.87
CA ASP A 116 4.88 -12.27 12.21
C ASP A 116 6.43 -12.23 12.15
N GLY A 117 7.02 -12.72 11.07
CA GLY A 117 8.46 -12.66 10.78
C GLY A 117 8.94 -11.35 10.14
N LEU A 118 8.02 -10.52 9.66
CA LEU A 118 8.35 -9.19 9.14
C LEU A 118 8.64 -8.21 10.29
N ILE A 119 9.31 -7.11 9.95
CA ILE A 119 9.71 -6.06 10.89
C ILE A 119 8.51 -5.62 11.76
N PRO A 120 8.70 -5.41 13.09
CA PRO A 120 7.65 -4.91 13.96
C PRO A 120 7.02 -3.64 13.41
N GLY A 121 5.68 -3.63 13.30
CA GLY A 121 4.96 -2.44 12.82
C GLY A 121 4.08 -2.65 11.59
N PHE A 122 4.03 -3.88 11.03
CA PHE A 122 3.04 -4.18 9.99
C PHE A 122 1.62 -4.02 10.55
N SER A 123 0.87 -3.02 10.06
CA SER A 123 -0.35 -2.58 10.74
C SER A 123 -1.59 -2.40 9.84
N PHE A 124 -1.55 -2.83 8.57
CA PHE A 124 -2.73 -2.71 7.71
C PHE A 124 -3.55 -4.00 7.62
N PRO A 125 -4.86 -3.90 7.31
CA PRO A 125 -5.73 -5.07 7.15
C PRO A 125 -5.25 -6.01 6.07
N VAL A 126 -5.15 -7.31 6.42
CA VAL A 126 -4.84 -8.39 5.48
C VAL A 126 -6.07 -9.25 5.28
N LEU A 127 -6.46 -9.44 4.03
CA LEU A 127 -7.56 -10.29 3.60
C LEU A 127 -7.01 -11.52 2.90
N LEU A 128 -7.67 -12.66 3.05
CA LEU A 128 -7.21 -13.95 2.54
C LEU A 128 -8.05 -14.38 1.33
N ASP A 129 -7.42 -14.46 0.16
CA ASP A 129 -8.02 -15.00 -1.07
C ASP A 129 -7.41 -16.38 -1.37
N GLU A 130 -7.61 -17.31 -0.43
CA GLU A 130 -7.00 -18.67 -0.46
C GLU A 130 -7.31 -19.43 -1.76
N ASN A 131 -8.50 -19.27 -2.30
CA ASN A 131 -8.94 -19.94 -3.53
C ASN A 131 -8.73 -19.12 -4.80
N MET A 132 -8.15 -17.94 -4.69
CA MET A 132 -7.87 -16.99 -5.77
C MET A 132 -9.10 -16.55 -6.58
N LEU A 133 -10.31 -16.59 -5.99
CA LEU A 133 -11.54 -16.18 -6.67
C LEU A 133 -11.55 -14.65 -6.92
N THR A 134 -11.23 -13.87 -5.90
CA THR A 134 -11.14 -12.41 -6.01
C THR A 134 -10.02 -12.01 -6.96
N THR A 135 -8.86 -12.65 -6.84
CA THR A 135 -7.71 -12.46 -7.75
C THR A 135 -8.12 -12.64 -9.21
N ARG A 136 -8.86 -13.71 -9.53
CA ARG A 136 -9.34 -13.95 -10.90
C ARG A 136 -10.42 -12.97 -11.33
N GLN A 137 -11.36 -12.62 -10.46
CA GLN A 137 -12.42 -11.65 -10.74
C GLN A 137 -11.84 -10.25 -11.05
N TRP A 138 -10.80 -9.86 -10.32
CA TRP A 138 -10.09 -8.59 -10.53
C TRP A 138 -9.06 -8.65 -11.66
N ARG A 139 -8.97 -9.81 -12.35
CA ARG A 139 -8.04 -10.02 -13.48
C ARG A 139 -6.58 -9.75 -13.14
N VAL A 140 -6.18 -10.01 -11.90
CA VAL A 140 -4.78 -9.92 -11.48
C VAL A 140 -3.97 -10.98 -12.22
N ARG A 141 -2.91 -10.56 -12.92
CA ARG A 141 -2.07 -11.44 -13.76
C ARG A 141 -0.66 -11.60 -13.22
N ALA A 142 -0.21 -10.67 -12.39
CA ALA A 142 1.12 -10.64 -11.78
C ALA A 142 1.04 -10.07 -10.38
N LEU A 143 2.05 -10.32 -9.55
CA LEU A 143 2.20 -9.74 -8.21
C LEU A 143 3.47 -8.87 -8.14
N PRO A 144 3.42 -7.76 -7.41
CA PRO A 144 2.21 -7.17 -6.84
C PRO A 144 1.33 -6.53 -7.92
N THR A 145 0.04 -6.46 -7.67
CA THR A 145 -0.89 -5.61 -8.43
C THR A 145 -1.71 -4.80 -7.44
N SER A 146 -1.81 -3.51 -7.66
CA SER A 146 -2.58 -2.60 -6.83
C SER A 146 -3.68 -1.93 -7.62
N PHE A 147 -4.85 -1.83 -7.01
CA PHE A 147 -5.99 -1.08 -7.53
C PHE A 147 -6.31 0.07 -6.59
N ILE A 148 -6.63 1.23 -7.16
CA ILE A 148 -7.18 2.36 -6.44
C ILE A 148 -8.67 2.39 -6.76
N VAL A 149 -9.49 2.25 -5.71
CA VAL A 149 -10.95 2.24 -5.78
C VAL A 149 -11.47 3.54 -5.20
N ASP A 150 -12.36 4.20 -5.94
CA ASP A 150 -12.98 5.45 -5.52
C ASP A 150 -14.07 5.23 -4.44
N PRO A 151 -14.54 6.27 -3.75
CA PRO A 151 -15.58 6.15 -2.72
C PRO A 151 -16.92 5.57 -3.20
N GLN A 152 -17.15 5.54 -4.51
CA GLN A 152 -18.32 4.93 -5.13
C GLN A 152 -18.10 3.44 -5.44
N GLY A 153 -16.94 2.89 -5.05
CA GLY A 153 -16.58 1.50 -5.25
C GLY A 153 -16.13 1.16 -6.68
N ARG A 154 -15.75 2.14 -7.49
CA ARG A 154 -15.28 1.93 -8.86
C ARG A 154 -13.76 1.93 -8.90
N ILE A 155 -13.18 1.07 -9.73
CA ILE A 155 -11.74 1.07 -9.95
C ILE A 155 -11.37 2.30 -10.78
N ALA A 156 -10.63 3.23 -10.16
CA ALA A 156 -10.13 4.43 -10.82
C ALA A 156 -8.80 4.18 -11.53
N PHE A 157 -7.87 3.50 -10.84
CA PHE A 157 -6.53 3.23 -11.35
C PHE A 157 -6.06 1.83 -10.97
N PHE A 158 -5.06 1.34 -11.69
CA PHE A 158 -4.34 0.13 -11.32
C PHE A 158 -2.86 0.24 -11.68
N ALA A 159 -2.04 -0.59 -11.04
CA ALA A 159 -0.63 -0.75 -11.34
C ALA A 159 -0.21 -2.20 -11.15
N GLU A 160 0.53 -2.74 -12.12
CA GLU A 160 1.19 -4.05 -12.04
C GLU A 160 2.68 -3.85 -11.75
N GLY A 161 3.25 -4.66 -10.86
CA GLY A 161 4.62 -4.53 -10.36
C GLY A 161 4.73 -3.53 -9.21
N GLY A 162 5.86 -3.58 -8.49
CA GLY A 162 6.09 -2.78 -7.28
C GLY A 162 6.03 -1.28 -7.52
N ARG A 163 5.46 -0.55 -6.56
CA ARG A 163 5.29 0.91 -6.59
C ARG A 163 5.81 1.57 -5.32
N ASN A 164 6.28 2.82 -5.49
CA ASN A 164 6.59 3.68 -4.35
C ASN A 164 5.33 4.44 -3.93
N PHE A 165 4.59 3.85 -3.00
CA PHE A 165 3.36 4.45 -2.47
C PHE A 165 3.62 5.67 -1.57
N ALA A 166 4.83 5.83 -1.03
CA ALA A 166 5.22 6.96 -0.20
C ALA A 166 5.60 8.21 -1.02
N SER A 167 5.54 8.15 -2.35
CA SER A 167 5.83 9.33 -3.14
C SER A 167 4.72 10.37 -2.99
N PRO A 168 5.05 11.68 -2.84
CA PRO A 168 4.05 12.73 -2.74
C PRO A 168 3.05 12.71 -3.90
N GLU A 169 3.51 12.39 -5.09
CA GLU A 169 2.67 12.29 -6.29
C GLU A 169 1.55 11.24 -6.15
N VAL A 170 1.87 10.08 -5.56
CA VAL A 170 0.87 9.02 -5.33
C VAL A 170 -0.09 9.45 -4.22
N VAL A 171 0.41 9.99 -3.13
CA VAL A 171 -0.39 10.44 -1.98
C VAL A 171 -1.36 11.54 -2.39
N ASP A 172 -0.88 12.56 -3.13
CA ASP A 172 -1.72 13.65 -3.61
C ASP A 172 -2.79 13.16 -4.59
N ARG A 173 -2.46 12.20 -5.45
CA ARG A 173 -3.44 11.56 -6.35
C ARG A 173 -4.54 10.84 -5.56
N LEU A 174 -4.21 10.14 -4.48
CA LEU A 174 -5.21 9.53 -3.61
C LEU A 174 -6.12 10.58 -2.99
N ARG A 175 -5.55 11.69 -2.50
CA ARG A 175 -6.33 12.80 -1.92
C ARG A 175 -7.32 13.41 -2.92
N THR A 176 -6.95 13.52 -4.21
CA THR A 176 -7.89 14.04 -5.23
C THR A 176 -9.14 13.17 -5.43
N LEU A 177 -9.09 11.90 -5.04
CA LEU A 177 -10.22 10.98 -5.11
C LEU A 177 -11.07 10.98 -3.84
N MET A 178 -10.55 11.50 -2.73
CA MET A 178 -11.27 11.50 -1.47
C MET A 178 -12.44 12.49 -1.50
N PRO A 179 -13.55 12.16 -0.83
CA PRO A 179 -14.65 13.11 -0.70
C PRO A 179 -14.16 14.36 0.03
N THR A 180 -14.38 15.52 -0.57
CA THR A 180 -14.14 16.79 0.14
C THR A 180 -15.04 16.84 1.36
N ASN A 181 -14.49 17.28 2.50
CA ASN A 181 -15.24 17.51 3.73
C ASN A 181 -16.08 18.80 3.61
N GLN A 182 -16.84 18.92 2.52
CA GLN A 182 -17.92 19.90 2.50
C GLN A 182 -19.02 19.31 3.38
N ALA A 183 -18.94 19.61 4.68
CA ALA A 183 -20.12 19.61 5.50
C ALA A 183 -21.18 20.42 4.72
N GLU A 184 -22.27 19.77 4.39
CA GLU A 184 -23.47 20.35 3.84
C GLU A 184 -23.81 21.59 4.70
N ALA A 185 -23.48 22.77 4.19
CA ALA A 185 -23.98 24.01 4.79
C ALA A 185 -25.49 23.88 4.72
N PRO A 186 -26.23 23.99 5.85
CA PRO A 186 -27.68 23.93 5.81
C PRO A 186 -28.14 25.00 4.83
N ALA A 187 -28.95 24.58 3.85
CA ALA A 187 -29.60 25.49 2.92
C ALA A 187 -30.26 26.59 3.73
N ALA A 188 -29.73 27.80 3.64
CA ALA A 188 -30.33 28.98 4.23
C ALA A 188 -31.76 29.06 3.70
N GLY A 189 -32.74 28.92 4.62
CA GLY A 189 -34.13 29.07 4.29
C GLY A 189 -34.32 30.39 3.57
N ARG A 190 -34.94 30.31 2.40
CA ARG A 190 -35.58 31.48 1.83
C ARG A 190 -36.81 31.74 2.63
N ASP A 191 -36.74 32.73 3.49
CA ASP A 191 -37.91 33.40 4.02
C ASP A 191 -38.44 34.21 2.84
N ASP A 192 -39.48 33.71 2.21
CA ASP A 192 -40.33 34.51 1.32
C ASP A 192 -41.33 35.23 2.19
N ASP A 193 -41.17 36.55 2.31
CA ASP A 193 -42.16 37.51 2.68
C ASP A 193 -42.80 38.12 1.44
#